data_ca32a2d852df596411bd6f2cb0c54842
#
_entry.id   ca32a2d852df596411bd6f2cb0c54842
#
_cell.length_a   1.000
_cell.length_b   1.000
_cell.length_c   1.000
_cell.angle_alpha   90.00
_cell.angle_beta   90.00
_cell.angle_gamma   90.00
#
_symmetry.space_group_name_H-M   'P 1'
#
loop_
_entity.id
_entity.type
_entity.pdbx_description
1 polymer ?
#
loop_
_entity_poly.entity_id
_entity_poly.type
_entity_poly.pdbx_seq_one_letter_code
_entity_poly.pdbx_strand_id
1 'polypeptide(L)'
;MIREKLQKIQVKRLVILNLPYFFIFYVADKGSWLYRHCLGESMVQRLGVMLVNFRLAFLSWLPSVALQYLTVGVLVASTLKLVVYYRSKNAKKFRQGVEYGSARWGNRKDIEPFMDPVFENNVILTETERLTMNSRPKAPKYARNKNVIVIGGSGSGKTRFYVKPNLMQMTDHVSYVVTDPKGTIIVECGKMLVNGGYRIKVLNTINFKKSMHYNPFHYIRSEKDILKLVNTIIANTKGEGEKSTEDFWVKAERLLYSALIGYIWYEAPEEEQNFSTLLEFINASETREDDEEFKNAVDELFEELEAENPEHFAVRQYRKYKLAAGKTAKSILISCGARLAPFDIQELREIMSYDEMELDMIGDQRTAMFVIISDTDDTFNFVVAIMYTQLFNLLCDKADDEHGGRLPYHVRLLLDEFSNIGQIPKFDKLIATIRSREISASIILQSQSQLKTIYKDAAETITGNCDTVLFLGGKESSTLKEISETLGKETIDLYNTSDTRGSNRSYGLNYQKTGKELMSRDELAVMDGEKCILQLRGVRPFLSNKYDITKHKRYKELADYDKKNAFDVEKYLNHNLTFSKDTEFEMFRIDVTEDEIRQIEIIN
;
A
#
# COMPACT_ATOMS: atom_id res chain seq x y z
N MET A 1 12.25 -40.63 -8.21
CA MET A 1 12.89 -39.35 -8.62
C MET A 1 13.67 -39.43 -9.94
N ILE A 2 14.55 -40.41 -10.20
CA ILE A 2 15.24 -40.55 -11.52
C ILE A 2 14.29 -41.10 -12.58
N ARG A 3 13.42 -42.07 -12.29
CA ARG A 3 12.41 -42.59 -13.22
C ARG A 3 11.33 -41.57 -13.63
N GLU A 4 10.91 -40.68 -12.75
CA GLU A 4 9.90 -39.62 -13.08
C GLU A 4 10.49 -38.52 -13.97
N LYS A 5 11.78 -38.20 -13.86
CA LYS A 5 12.45 -37.26 -14.78
C LYS A 5 12.60 -37.81 -16.17
N LEU A 6 12.70 -39.12 -16.33
CA LEU A 6 12.82 -39.80 -17.64
C LEU A 6 11.46 -39.87 -18.38
N GLN A 7 10.33 -39.88 -17.69
CA GLN A 7 8.98 -39.92 -18.31
C GLN A 7 8.52 -38.61 -18.97
N LYS A 8 9.21 -37.48 -18.73
CA LYS A 8 8.89 -36.17 -19.37
C LYS A 8 9.73 -35.83 -20.60
N ILE A 9 10.59 -36.72 -21.05
CA ILE A 9 11.29 -36.54 -22.34
C ILE A 9 10.27 -36.84 -23.43
N GLN A 10 9.82 -35.80 -24.13
CA GLN A 10 8.89 -35.94 -25.27
C GLN A 10 9.64 -36.67 -26.40
N VAL A 11 9.52 -38.00 -26.43
CA VAL A 11 10.19 -38.88 -27.39
C VAL A 11 9.96 -38.41 -28.85
N LYS A 12 8.72 -37.98 -29.17
CA LYS A 12 8.40 -37.38 -30.48
C LYS A 12 9.31 -36.18 -30.82
N ARG A 13 9.57 -35.29 -29.87
CA ARG A 13 10.42 -34.10 -30.08
C ARG A 13 11.87 -34.47 -30.29
N LEU A 14 12.34 -35.49 -29.56
CA LEU A 14 13.72 -36.00 -29.66
C LEU A 14 13.94 -36.67 -31.00
N VAL A 15 12.98 -37.46 -31.52
CA VAL A 15 13.04 -38.10 -32.83
C VAL A 15 13.04 -37.03 -33.94
N ILE A 16 12.11 -36.07 -33.91
CA ILE A 16 12.02 -35.02 -34.94
C ILE A 16 13.29 -34.18 -35.00
N LEU A 17 13.88 -33.80 -33.86
CA LEU A 17 15.13 -33.02 -33.82
C LEU A 17 16.36 -33.78 -34.35
N ASN A 18 16.35 -35.10 -34.30
CA ASN A 18 17.48 -35.93 -34.77
C ASN A 18 17.28 -36.50 -36.17
N LEU A 19 16.09 -36.36 -36.74
CA LEU A 19 15.75 -36.85 -38.09
C LEU A 19 16.75 -36.39 -39.19
N PRO A 20 17.19 -35.12 -39.25
CA PRO A 20 18.19 -34.68 -40.21
C PRO A 20 19.54 -35.40 -40.06
N TYR A 21 19.96 -35.71 -38.83
CA TYR A 21 21.23 -36.40 -38.57
C TYR A 21 21.17 -37.89 -38.94
N PHE A 22 20.03 -38.54 -38.81
CA PHE A 22 19.80 -39.88 -39.32
C PHE A 22 19.86 -39.93 -40.85
N PHE A 23 19.30 -38.90 -41.51
CA PHE A 23 19.42 -38.79 -42.97
C PHE A 23 20.88 -38.60 -43.40
N ILE A 24 21.65 -37.74 -42.73
CA ILE A 24 23.05 -37.51 -43.02
C ILE A 24 23.88 -38.78 -42.74
N PHE A 25 23.61 -39.48 -41.65
CA PHE A 25 24.21 -40.78 -41.36
C PHE A 25 24.02 -41.74 -42.54
N TYR A 26 22.79 -41.87 -43.02
CA TYR A 26 22.44 -42.76 -44.13
C TYR A 26 23.14 -42.35 -45.43
N VAL A 27 23.17 -41.08 -45.77
CA VAL A 27 23.84 -40.57 -46.95
C VAL A 27 25.39 -40.80 -46.88
N ALA A 28 25.97 -40.57 -45.72
CA ALA A 28 27.41 -40.78 -45.51
C ALA A 28 27.81 -42.27 -45.53
N ASP A 29 27.00 -43.16 -44.98
CA ASP A 29 27.14 -44.61 -45.07
C ASP A 29 27.15 -45.06 -46.53
N LYS A 30 26.15 -44.65 -47.32
CA LYS A 30 26.05 -44.97 -48.75
C LYS A 30 27.20 -44.38 -49.59
N GLY A 31 27.58 -43.13 -49.29
CA GLY A 31 28.72 -42.48 -49.96
C GLY A 31 30.02 -43.21 -49.68
N SER A 32 30.28 -43.64 -48.44
CA SER A 32 31.48 -44.36 -48.07
C SER A 32 31.53 -45.74 -48.70
N TRP A 33 30.41 -46.44 -48.81
CA TRP A 33 30.31 -47.70 -49.54
C TRP A 33 30.62 -47.49 -51.00
N LEU A 34 30.05 -46.53 -51.70
CA LEU A 34 30.29 -46.23 -53.11
C LEU A 34 31.74 -45.84 -53.35
N TYR A 35 32.33 -44.97 -52.50
CA TYR A 35 33.73 -44.55 -52.60
C TYR A 35 34.70 -45.74 -52.64
N ARG A 36 34.44 -46.76 -51.85
CA ARG A 36 35.31 -47.95 -51.79
C ARG A 36 35.14 -48.87 -52.98
N HIS A 37 33.98 -48.83 -53.64
CA HIS A 37 33.77 -49.67 -54.86
C HIS A 37 34.03 -48.92 -56.17
N CYS A 38 34.37 -47.64 -56.13
CA CYS A 38 34.74 -46.86 -57.28
C CYS A 38 36.17 -47.21 -57.74
N LEU A 39 36.31 -47.38 -59.06
CA LEU A 39 37.62 -47.60 -59.70
C LEU A 39 38.40 -46.28 -59.82
N GLY A 40 39.68 -46.25 -59.44
CA GLY A 40 40.56 -45.08 -59.53
C GLY A 40 41.91 -45.35 -58.84
N GLU A 41 43.00 -44.90 -59.44
CA GLU A 41 44.35 -45.07 -58.89
C GLU A 41 44.68 -44.05 -57.81
N SER A 42 44.08 -42.85 -57.86
CA SER A 42 44.23 -41.79 -56.83
C SER A 42 42.97 -41.52 -56.05
N MET A 43 43.16 -40.97 -54.85
CA MET A 43 42.05 -40.57 -53.94
C MET A 43 41.12 -39.56 -54.59
N VAL A 44 41.65 -38.63 -55.37
CA VAL A 44 40.88 -37.57 -56.07
C VAL A 44 40.08 -38.18 -57.24
N GLN A 45 40.66 -39.15 -58.00
CA GLN A 45 39.89 -39.83 -59.05
C GLN A 45 38.71 -40.63 -58.49
N ARG A 46 38.92 -41.37 -57.40
CA ARG A 46 37.85 -42.12 -56.72
C ARG A 46 36.72 -41.19 -56.25
N LEU A 47 37.07 -40.03 -55.68
CA LEU A 47 36.08 -39.02 -55.22
C LEU A 47 35.33 -38.48 -56.44
N GLY A 48 35.99 -38.19 -57.55
CA GLY A 48 35.35 -37.72 -58.79
C GLY A 48 34.35 -38.72 -59.33
N VAL A 49 34.77 -40.02 -59.47
CA VAL A 49 33.93 -41.11 -59.93
C VAL A 49 32.71 -41.32 -58.98
N MET A 50 32.98 -41.25 -57.69
CA MET A 50 31.90 -41.33 -56.66
C MET A 50 30.84 -40.20 -56.81
N LEU A 51 31.27 -38.96 -57.01
CA LEU A 51 30.33 -37.81 -57.14
C LEU A 51 29.51 -37.94 -58.44
N VAL A 52 30.13 -38.36 -59.56
CA VAL A 52 29.37 -38.55 -60.83
C VAL A 52 28.38 -39.68 -60.72
N ASN A 53 28.69 -40.75 -60.04
CA ASN A 53 27.89 -41.96 -59.93
C ASN A 53 27.14 -42.06 -58.61
N PHE A 54 26.97 -40.96 -57.87
CA PHE A 54 26.38 -40.96 -56.53
C PHE A 54 24.96 -41.58 -56.42
N ARG A 55 24.22 -41.53 -57.51
CA ARG A 55 22.87 -42.16 -57.58
C ARG A 55 22.94 -43.68 -57.44
N LEU A 56 24.04 -44.33 -57.82
CA LEU A 56 24.18 -45.77 -57.73
C LEU A 56 24.27 -46.27 -56.29
N ALA A 57 24.69 -45.40 -55.33
CA ALA A 57 24.70 -45.71 -53.91
C ALA A 57 23.31 -46.05 -53.36
N PHE A 58 22.24 -45.56 -54.02
CA PHE A 58 20.85 -45.67 -53.56
C PHE A 58 20.03 -46.71 -54.31
N LEU A 59 20.65 -47.57 -55.12
CA LEU A 59 20.02 -48.73 -55.74
C LEU A 59 19.42 -49.69 -54.69
N SER A 60 20.05 -49.80 -53.52
CA SER A 60 19.50 -50.47 -52.35
C SER A 60 19.09 -49.46 -51.30
N TRP A 61 17.89 -49.55 -50.79
CA TRP A 61 17.38 -48.68 -49.75
C TRP A 61 17.90 -49.00 -48.33
N LEU A 62 18.44 -50.22 -48.16
CA LEU A 62 18.99 -50.64 -46.86
C LEU A 62 20.39 -50.05 -46.67
N PRO A 63 20.72 -49.57 -45.42
CA PRO A 63 22.08 -49.17 -45.10
C PRO A 63 23.07 -50.34 -45.26
N SER A 64 24.35 -50.04 -45.42
CA SER A 64 25.39 -51.10 -45.55
C SER A 64 25.55 -51.80 -44.19
N VAL A 65 25.60 -53.12 -44.21
CA VAL A 65 25.76 -53.94 -42.99
C VAL A 65 27.19 -53.93 -42.47
N ALA A 66 28.19 -53.53 -43.31
CA ALA A 66 29.59 -53.53 -42.94
C ALA A 66 29.96 -52.41 -41.94
N LEU A 67 30.52 -52.78 -40.80
CA LEU A 67 30.86 -51.91 -39.69
C LEU A 67 31.66 -50.66 -40.11
N GLN A 68 32.54 -50.80 -41.09
CA GLN A 68 33.42 -49.72 -41.63
C GLN A 68 32.61 -48.56 -42.22
N TYR A 69 31.51 -48.80 -42.92
CA TYR A 69 30.70 -47.76 -43.55
C TYR A 69 29.73 -47.13 -42.53
N LEU A 70 29.21 -47.95 -41.62
CA LEU A 70 28.41 -47.49 -40.50
C LEU A 70 29.20 -46.53 -39.58
N THR A 71 30.48 -46.83 -39.30
CA THR A 71 31.35 -45.96 -38.51
C THR A 71 31.56 -44.60 -39.16
N VAL A 72 31.76 -44.56 -40.50
CA VAL A 72 31.86 -43.29 -41.24
C VAL A 72 30.58 -42.50 -41.15
N GLY A 73 29.43 -43.14 -41.30
CA GLY A 73 28.13 -42.50 -41.15
C GLY A 73 27.93 -41.88 -39.76
N VAL A 74 28.28 -42.64 -38.71
CA VAL A 74 28.21 -42.15 -37.31
C VAL A 74 29.13 -40.96 -37.07
N LEU A 75 30.39 -41.04 -37.56
CA LEU A 75 31.35 -39.95 -37.40
C LEU A 75 30.91 -38.68 -38.09
N VAL A 76 30.42 -38.74 -39.34
CA VAL A 76 29.95 -37.57 -40.07
C VAL A 76 28.70 -36.95 -39.41
N ALA A 77 27.73 -37.77 -39.03
CA ALA A 77 26.53 -37.29 -38.37
C ALA A 77 26.83 -36.67 -37.00
N SER A 78 27.72 -37.29 -36.21
CA SER A 78 28.15 -36.82 -34.89
C SER A 78 28.94 -35.51 -34.99
N THR A 79 29.86 -35.42 -35.94
CA THR A 79 30.67 -34.21 -36.20
C THR A 79 29.75 -33.04 -36.59
N LEU A 80 28.81 -33.27 -37.50
CA LEU A 80 27.85 -32.23 -37.88
C LEU A 80 26.97 -31.80 -36.71
N LYS A 81 26.48 -32.74 -35.91
CA LYS A 81 25.72 -32.44 -34.70
C LYS A 81 26.54 -31.63 -33.71
N LEU A 82 27.82 -31.94 -33.50
CA LEU A 82 28.73 -31.17 -32.67
C LEU A 82 28.93 -29.74 -33.20
N VAL A 83 29.14 -29.59 -34.50
CA VAL A 83 29.29 -28.27 -35.14
C VAL A 83 28.03 -27.44 -35.00
N VAL A 84 26.86 -28.03 -35.24
CA VAL A 84 25.55 -27.34 -35.06
C VAL A 84 25.33 -26.98 -33.59
N TYR A 85 25.63 -27.88 -32.66
CA TYR A 85 25.54 -27.60 -31.22
C TYR A 85 26.46 -26.45 -30.81
N TYR A 86 27.74 -26.46 -31.26
CA TYR A 86 28.70 -25.40 -30.95
C TYR A 86 28.29 -24.05 -31.52
N ARG A 87 27.83 -24.00 -32.77
CA ARG A 87 27.28 -22.79 -33.40
C ARG A 87 26.02 -22.30 -32.70
N SER A 88 25.13 -23.20 -32.33
CA SER A 88 23.91 -22.87 -31.60
C SER A 88 24.20 -22.28 -30.20
N LYS A 89 25.20 -22.86 -29.50
CA LYS A 89 25.63 -22.39 -28.18
C LYS A 89 26.28 -21.00 -28.24
N ASN A 90 27.04 -20.74 -29.30
CA ASN A 90 27.77 -19.48 -29.52
C ASN A 90 26.98 -18.48 -30.40
N ALA A 91 25.75 -18.80 -30.79
CA ALA A 91 24.92 -17.91 -31.57
C ALA A 91 24.61 -16.66 -30.74
N LYS A 92 24.95 -15.50 -31.27
CA LYS A 92 24.55 -14.23 -30.67
C LYS A 92 23.01 -14.17 -30.63
N LYS A 93 22.43 -13.96 -29.43
CA LYS A 93 20.99 -13.79 -29.28
C LYS A 93 20.63 -12.37 -29.71
N PHE A 94 20.20 -12.21 -30.94
CA PHE A 94 19.62 -10.95 -31.42
C PHE A 94 18.17 -10.86 -30.94
N ARG A 95 17.88 -9.78 -30.18
CA ARG A 95 16.52 -9.46 -29.76
C ARG A 95 15.94 -8.44 -30.75
N GLN A 96 15.40 -8.91 -31.86
CA GLN A 96 14.81 -8.02 -32.87
C GLN A 96 13.59 -7.27 -32.29
N GLY A 97 13.60 -5.93 -32.43
CA GLY A 97 12.52 -5.03 -32.01
C GLY A 97 12.46 -4.75 -30.50
N VAL A 98 13.42 -5.28 -29.71
CA VAL A 98 13.51 -5.07 -28.26
C VAL A 98 14.95 -4.88 -27.78
N GLU A 99 15.82 -4.41 -28.66
CA GLU A 99 17.25 -4.26 -28.41
C GLU A 99 17.55 -3.27 -27.29
N TYR A 100 16.80 -2.16 -27.25
CA TYR A 100 16.97 -1.07 -26.31
C TYR A 100 15.89 -1.03 -25.22
N GLY A 101 14.78 -1.74 -25.41
CA GLY A 101 13.71 -1.84 -24.44
C GLY A 101 12.50 -2.59 -24.99
N SER A 102 11.74 -3.20 -24.09
CA SER A 102 10.55 -3.99 -24.44
C SER A 102 9.26 -3.40 -23.84
N ALA A 103 9.31 -2.13 -23.40
CA ALA A 103 8.13 -1.47 -22.86
C ALA A 103 7.04 -1.38 -23.95
N ARG A 104 5.82 -1.53 -23.54
CA ARG A 104 4.62 -1.32 -24.35
C ARG A 104 3.43 -1.06 -23.44
N TRP A 105 2.43 -0.40 -23.94
CA TRP A 105 1.15 -0.29 -23.25
C TRP A 105 0.45 -1.64 -23.11
N GLY A 106 -0.20 -1.82 -21.99
CA GLY A 106 -1.04 -2.98 -21.69
C GLY A 106 -2.32 -2.98 -22.52
N ASN A 107 -2.94 -4.14 -22.60
CA ASN A 107 -4.23 -4.34 -23.25
C ASN A 107 -5.16 -5.15 -22.33
N ARG A 108 -6.43 -5.30 -22.72
CA ARG A 108 -7.43 -6.00 -21.93
C ARG A 108 -7.00 -7.40 -21.47
N LYS A 109 -6.27 -8.14 -22.30
CA LYS A 109 -5.80 -9.50 -21.97
C LYS A 109 -4.76 -9.51 -20.87
N ASP A 110 -4.01 -8.41 -20.70
CA ASP A 110 -2.99 -8.28 -19.66
C ASP A 110 -3.63 -8.09 -18.28
N ILE A 111 -4.80 -7.41 -18.18
CA ILE A 111 -5.47 -7.11 -16.89
C ILE A 111 -6.59 -8.10 -16.53
N GLU A 112 -7.24 -8.71 -17.51
CA GLU A 112 -8.41 -9.59 -17.33
C GLU A 112 -8.20 -10.67 -16.24
N PRO A 113 -7.01 -11.32 -16.09
CA PRO A 113 -6.79 -12.32 -15.05
C PRO A 113 -6.80 -11.77 -13.62
N PHE A 114 -6.73 -10.45 -13.45
CA PHE A 114 -6.71 -9.75 -12.16
C PHE A 114 -8.07 -9.14 -11.79
N MET A 115 -9.05 -9.25 -12.67
CA MET A 115 -10.39 -8.70 -12.46
C MET A 115 -11.35 -9.77 -11.97
N ASP A 116 -12.33 -9.36 -11.15
CA ASP A 116 -13.48 -10.19 -10.82
C ASP A 116 -14.56 -10.03 -11.90
N PRO A 117 -15.24 -11.11 -12.32
CA PRO A 117 -16.36 -11.03 -13.27
C PRO A 117 -17.50 -10.13 -12.77
N VAL A 118 -17.77 -10.12 -11.46
CA VAL A 118 -18.76 -9.24 -10.83
C VAL A 118 -18.15 -7.87 -10.66
N PHE A 119 -18.77 -6.85 -11.25
CA PHE A 119 -18.24 -5.49 -11.27
C PHE A 119 -17.98 -4.94 -9.87
N GLU A 120 -18.91 -5.15 -8.96
CA GLU A 120 -18.88 -4.65 -7.59
C GLU A 120 -17.73 -5.24 -6.76
N ASN A 121 -17.28 -6.44 -7.07
CA ASN A 121 -16.19 -7.13 -6.35
C ASN A 121 -14.80 -6.65 -6.78
N ASN A 122 -14.71 -5.46 -7.37
CA ASN A 122 -13.45 -4.90 -7.83
C ASN A 122 -13.17 -3.53 -7.25
N VAL A 123 -11.89 -3.24 -7.05
CA VAL A 123 -11.35 -1.89 -6.93
C VAL A 123 -11.38 -1.26 -8.33
N ILE A 124 -12.03 -0.13 -8.48
CA ILE A 124 -12.02 0.66 -9.71
C ILE A 124 -10.71 1.43 -9.76
N LEU A 125 -9.92 1.21 -10.82
CA LEU A 125 -8.64 1.89 -11.03
C LEU A 125 -8.74 2.92 -12.17
N THR A 126 -9.36 2.52 -13.27
CA THR A 126 -9.58 3.36 -14.46
C THR A 126 -10.94 3.03 -15.06
N GLU A 127 -11.25 3.56 -16.22
CA GLU A 127 -12.52 3.24 -16.93
C GLU A 127 -12.62 1.74 -17.26
N THR A 128 -11.52 1.11 -17.64
CA THR A 128 -11.49 -0.28 -18.12
C THR A 128 -10.75 -1.25 -17.20
N GLU A 129 -9.76 -0.79 -16.46
CA GLU A 129 -8.94 -1.61 -15.57
C GLU A 129 -9.48 -1.61 -14.14
N ARG A 130 -9.57 -2.82 -13.58
CA ARG A 130 -10.06 -3.08 -12.22
C ARG A 130 -9.22 -4.16 -11.56
N LEU A 131 -9.22 -4.19 -10.24
CA LEU A 131 -8.52 -5.21 -9.45
C LEU A 131 -9.52 -5.91 -8.52
N THR A 132 -9.60 -7.24 -8.62
CA THR A 132 -10.48 -8.03 -7.75
C THR A 132 -10.23 -7.77 -6.26
N MET A 133 -11.29 -7.69 -5.46
CA MET A 133 -11.21 -7.64 -4.00
C MET A 133 -10.83 -9.01 -3.39
N ASN A 134 -10.91 -10.10 -4.16
CA ASN A 134 -10.51 -11.40 -3.67
C ASN A 134 -8.99 -11.44 -3.39
N SER A 135 -8.61 -11.60 -2.13
CA SER A 135 -7.22 -11.66 -1.69
C SER A 135 -6.51 -12.97 -2.05
N ARG A 136 -7.29 -14.05 -2.34
CA ARG A 136 -6.78 -15.40 -2.66
C ARG A 136 -7.42 -15.98 -3.91
N PRO A 137 -7.04 -15.49 -5.11
CA PRO A 137 -7.51 -16.08 -6.36
C PRO A 137 -7.03 -17.53 -6.48
N LYS A 138 -7.79 -18.36 -7.22
CA LYS A 138 -7.46 -19.79 -7.46
C LYS A 138 -6.02 -20.01 -7.97
N ALA A 139 -5.49 -19.07 -8.75
CA ALA A 139 -4.11 -19.09 -9.21
C ALA A 139 -3.27 -18.04 -8.44
N PRO A 140 -2.38 -18.43 -7.49
CA PRO A 140 -1.63 -17.49 -6.64
C PRO A 140 -0.77 -16.47 -7.41
N LYS A 141 -0.36 -16.78 -8.64
CA LYS A 141 0.39 -15.84 -9.50
C LYS A 141 -0.37 -14.55 -9.83
N TYR A 142 -1.70 -14.55 -9.73
CA TYR A 142 -2.55 -13.39 -9.95
C TYR A 142 -2.92 -12.66 -8.65
N ALA A 143 -2.49 -13.18 -7.50
CA ALA A 143 -2.73 -12.50 -6.23
C ALA A 143 -1.94 -11.18 -6.17
N ARG A 144 -2.66 -10.08 -5.93
CA ARG A 144 -2.10 -8.74 -5.70
C ARG A 144 -2.60 -8.22 -4.36
N ASN A 145 -1.80 -7.38 -3.70
CA ASN A 145 -2.33 -6.62 -2.58
C ASN A 145 -3.30 -5.54 -3.12
N LYS A 146 -4.11 -4.99 -2.23
CA LYS A 146 -5.09 -3.95 -2.57
C LYS A 146 -4.59 -2.56 -2.19
N ASN A 147 -3.30 -2.46 -1.79
CA ASN A 147 -2.68 -1.18 -1.51
C ASN A 147 -2.44 -0.45 -2.84
N VAL A 148 -2.88 0.79 -2.90
CA VAL A 148 -2.84 1.63 -4.09
C VAL A 148 -2.20 2.96 -3.74
N ILE A 149 -1.26 3.42 -4.54
CA ILE A 149 -0.82 4.80 -4.52
C ILE A 149 -1.52 5.54 -5.65
N VAL A 150 -2.24 6.60 -5.30
CA VAL A 150 -2.89 7.49 -6.25
C VAL A 150 -2.17 8.83 -6.21
N ILE A 151 -1.61 9.24 -7.34
CA ILE A 151 -0.88 10.49 -7.45
C ILE A 151 -1.62 11.40 -8.44
N GLY A 152 -1.92 12.61 -7.98
CA GLY A 152 -2.56 13.58 -8.84
C GLY A 152 -2.47 15.00 -8.28
N GLY A 153 -2.01 15.94 -9.06
CA GLY A 153 -1.92 17.35 -8.69
C GLY A 153 -3.27 17.93 -8.27
N SER A 154 -3.26 19.16 -7.76
CA SER A 154 -4.51 19.87 -7.43
C SER A 154 -5.40 19.96 -8.68
N GLY A 155 -6.70 19.67 -8.53
CA GLY A 155 -7.65 19.67 -9.65
C GLY A 155 -7.59 18.44 -10.57
N SER A 156 -6.70 17.45 -10.33
CA SER A 156 -6.64 16.22 -11.15
C SER A 156 -7.86 15.30 -10.99
N GLY A 157 -8.72 15.58 -10.02
CA GLY A 157 -9.96 14.85 -9.78
C GLY A 157 -9.80 13.56 -8.96
N LYS A 158 -8.80 13.48 -8.06
CA LYS A 158 -8.55 12.33 -7.18
C LYS A 158 -9.82 11.81 -6.52
N THR A 159 -10.57 12.69 -5.86
CA THR A 159 -11.82 12.36 -5.18
C THR A 159 -12.91 11.88 -6.14
N ARG A 160 -13.09 12.59 -7.28
CA ARG A 160 -14.12 12.30 -8.28
C ARG A 160 -13.86 11.01 -9.05
N PHE A 161 -12.61 10.76 -9.47
CA PHE A 161 -12.29 9.63 -10.37
C PHE A 161 -11.84 8.38 -9.61
N TYR A 162 -11.46 8.49 -8.32
CA TYR A 162 -10.98 7.35 -7.56
C TYR A 162 -11.75 7.13 -6.24
N VAL A 163 -11.86 8.12 -5.34
CA VAL A 163 -12.44 7.92 -4.01
C VAL A 163 -13.93 7.56 -4.12
N LYS A 164 -14.73 8.44 -4.70
CA LYS A 164 -16.19 8.25 -4.83
C LYS A 164 -16.57 6.99 -5.60
N PRO A 165 -15.98 6.67 -6.77
CA PRO A 165 -16.28 5.42 -7.47
C PRO A 165 -16.05 4.19 -6.62
N ASN A 166 -14.99 4.19 -5.82
CA ASN A 166 -14.67 3.06 -4.95
C ASN A 166 -15.58 2.98 -3.70
N LEU A 167 -16.09 4.10 -3.20
CA LEU A 167 -17.14 4.10 -2.17
C LEU A 167 -18.48 3.59 -2.71
N MET A 168 -18.81 3.90 -3.96
CA MET A 168 -20.03 3.41 -4.61
C MET A 168 -20.03 1.90 -4.87
N GLN A 169 -18.87 1.24 -4.87
CA GLN A 169 -18.80 -0.21 -5.08
C GLN A 169 -19.58 -0.97 -4.00
N MET A 170 -19.49 -0.55 -2.74
CA MET A 170 -20.27 -1.08 -1.61
C MET A 170 -20.34 -2.62 -1.62
N THR A 171 -19.17 -3.24 -1.81
CA THR A 171 -19.00 -4.70 -1.84
C THR A 171 -19.48 -5.32 -0.52
N ASP A 172 -20.06 -6.48 -0.56
CA ASP A 172 -20.35 -7.25 0.65
C ASP A 172 -19.06 -7.51 1.43
N HIS A 173 -19.14 -7.50 2.76
CA HIS A 173 -18.01 -7.71 3.66
C HIS A 173 -16.84 -6.72 3.50
N VAL A 174 -17.14 -5.45 3.18
CA VAL A 174 -16.14 -4.36 3.16
C VAL A 174 -16.59 -3.23 4.07
N SER A 175 -15.70 -2.79 4.96
CA SER A 175 -15.79 -1.54 5.72
C SER A 175 -14.86 -0.50 5.12
N TYR A 176 -15.21 0.76 5.24
CA TYR A 176 -14.42 1.88 4.72
C TYR A 176 -13.95 2.79 5.85
N VAL A 177 -12.70 3.27 5.72
CA VAL A 177 -12.16 4.38 6.51
C VAL A 177 -11.69 5.44 5.53
N VAL A 178 -12.27 6.63 5.59
CA VAL A 178 -12.07 7.67 4.59
C VAL A 178 -11.51 8.91 5.25
N THR A 179 -10.35 9.37 4.82
CA THR A 179 -9.91 10.73 5.14
C THR A 179 -10.60 11.70 4.18
N ASP A 180 -11.28 12.70 4.73
CA ASP A 180 -12.06 13.69 3.97
C ASP A 180 -11.55 15.11 4.27
N PRO A 181 -10.66 15.67 3.45
CA PRO A 181 -10.00 16.95 3.75
C PRO A 181 -10.92 18.17 3.88
N LYS A 182 -12.17 18.06 3.50
CA LYS A 182 -13.14 19.18 3.51
C LYS A 182 -14.49 18.81 4.10
N GLY A 183 -14.69 17.56 4.48
CA GLY A 183 -16.01 17.06 4.87
C GLY A 183 -17.01 16.96 3.71
N THR A 184 -16.55 17.03 2.47
CA THR A 184 -17.44 16.97 1.29
C THR A 184 -17.79 15.56 0.90
N ILE A 185 -16.90 14.60 1.09
CA ILE A 185 -17.12 13.20 0.71
C ILE A 185 -18.26 12.60 1.53
N ILE A 186 -18.31 12.85 2.85
CA ILE A 186 -19.38 12.37 3.71
C ILE A 186 -20.73 12.99 3.32
N VAL A 187 -20.77 14.30 3.03
CA VAL A 187 -22.00 14.98 2.61
C VAL A 187 -22.53 14.39 1.30
N GLU A 188 -21.64 14.09 0.36
CA GLU A 188 -22.01 13.60 -0.97
C GLU A 188 -22.33 12.11 -1.01
N CYS A 189 -21.69 11.28 -0.19
CA CYS A 189 -21.80 9.81 -0.22
C CYS A 189 -22.49 9.21 1.01
N GLY A 190 -22.58 9.94 2.13
CA GLY A 190 -23.02 9.38 3.43
C GLY A 190 -24.42 8.78 3.38
N LYS A 191 -25.39 9.45 2.76
CA LYS A 191 -26.76 8.94 2.64
C LYS A 191 -26.83 7.62 1.85
N MET A 192 -26.06 7.50 0.76
CA MET A 192 -25.95 6.27 -0.01
C MET A 192 -25.40 5.11 0.86
N LEU A 193 -24.39 5.39 1.68
CA LEU A 193 -23.78 4.39 2.56
C LEU A 193 -24.77 3.93 3.65
N VAL A 194 -25.47 4.86 4.30
CA VAL A 194 -26.53 4.53 5.28
C VAL A 194 -27.62 3.67 4.65
N ASN A 195 -28.11 4.05 3.47
CA ASN A 195 -29.10 3.27 2.72
C ASN A 195 -28.55 1.86 2.32
N GLY A 196 -27.23 1.74 2.17
CA GLY A 196 -26.54 0.49 1.92
C GLY A 196 -26.26 -0.34 3.17
N GLY A 197 -26.74 0.09 4.35
CA GLY A 197 -26.59 -0.64 5.61
C GLY A 197 -25.25 -0.43 6.31
N TYR A 198 -24.53 0.66 6.02
CA TYR A 198 -23.32 1.03 6.75
C TYR A 198 -23.64 1.82 8.02
N ARG A 199 -22.96 1.49 9.10
CA ARG A 199 -22.88 2.36 10.27
C ARG A 199 -21.90 3.49 9.94
N ILE A 200 -22.31 4.75 10.18
CA ILE A 200 -21.43 5.91 9.93
C ILE A 200 -20.77 6.30 11.25
N LYS A 201 -19.44 6.46 11.21
CA LYS A 201 -18.63 7.04 12.29
C LYS A 201 -17.95 8.30 11.76
N VAL A 202 -17.85 9.34 12.57
CA VAL A 202 -17.31 10.64 12.15
C VAL A 202 -16.38 11.20 13.21
N LEU A 203 -15.11 11.39 12.84
CA LEU A 203 -14.17 12.22 13.60
C LEU A 203 -13.93 13.49 12.79
N ASN A 204 -14.26 14.66 13.32
CA ASN A 204 -14.16 15.93 12.62
C ASN A 204 -13.30 16.92 13.39
N THR A 205 -12.07 17.16 12.90
CA THR A 205 -11.13 18.11 13.52
C THR A 205 -11.27 19.55 13.01
N ILE A 206 -12.17 19.79 12.03
CA ILE A 206 -12.48 21.14 11.53
C ILE A 206 -13.63 21.76 12.35
N ASN A 207 -14.64 20.95 12.66
CA ASN A 207 -15.81 21.38 13.40
C ASN A 207 -16.19 20.31 14.44
N PHE A 208 -15.74 20.50 15.65
CA PHE A 208 -15.91 19.55 16.75
C PHE A 208 -17.38 19.27 17.08
N LYS A 209 -18.30 20.22 16.85
CA LYS A 209 -19.74 20.01 17.03
C LYS A 209 -20.35 18.98 16.07
N LYS A 210 -19.67 18.66 15.00
CA LYS A 210 -20.05 17.64 14.01
C LYS A 210 -19.15 16.42 14.07
N SER A 211 -18.61 16.12 15.26
CA SER A 211 -17.75 14.99 15.55
C SER A 211 -18.39 14.07 16.58
N MET A 212 -18.12 12.78 16.47
CA MET A 212 -18.25 11.82 17.55
C MET A 212 -17.05 11.96 18.49
N HIS A 213 -17.20 11.50 19.72
CA HIS A 213 -16.15 11.50 20.73
C HIS A 213 -15.16 10.37 20.43
N TYR A 214 -13.88 10.67 20.65
CA TYR A 214 -12.78 9.74 20.48
C TYR A 214 -11.81 9.88 21.65
N ASN A 215 -11.73 8.85 22.49
CA ASN A 215 -10.80 8.80 23.60
C ASN A 215 -9.70 7.78 23.37
N PRO A 216 -8.43 8.18 23.16
CA PRO A 216 -7.32 7.26 22.99
C PRO A 216 -7.05 6.33 24.17
N PHE A 217 -7.41 6.72 25.40
CA PHE A 217 -7.23 5.86 26.58
C PHE A 217 -8.11 4.62 26.52
N HIS A 218 -9.31 4.72 25.96
CA HIS A 218 -10.23 3.60 25.78
C HIS A 218 -9.62 2.42 25.00
N TYR A 219 -8.63 2.68 24.15
CA TYR A 219 -7.96 1.69 23.31
C TYR A 219 -6.62 1.19 23.86
N ILE A 220 -6.25 1.58 25.09
CA ILE A 220 -5.08 1.05 25.78
C ILE A 220 -5.46 -0.30 26.40
N ARG A 221 -4.81 -1.37 25.97
CA ARG A 221 -5.03 -2.74 26.47
C ARG A 221 -3.79 -3.29 27.19
N SER A 222 -2.65 -2.62 27.05
CA SER A 222 -1.38 -3.05 27.61
C SER A 222 -0.38 -1.89 27.72
N GLU A 223 0.67 -2.09 28.53
CA GLU A 223 1.80 -1.15 28.64
C GLU A 223 2.44 -0.84 27.26
N LYS A 224 2.38 -1.79 26.31
CA LYS A 224 2.89 -1.58 24.94
C LYS A 224 2.09 -0.49 24.22
N ASP A 225 0.78 -0.40 24.47
CA ASP A 225 -0.08 0.57 23.82
C ASP A 225 0.14 1.97 24.40
N ILE A 226 0.44 2.08 25.70
CA ILE A 226 0.92 3.32 26.31
C ILE A 226 2.17 3.82 25.57
N LEU A 227 3.17 2.96 25.39
CA LEU A 227 4.39 3.33 24.67
C LEU A 227 4.14 3.72 23.21
N LYS A 228 3.18 3.06 22.52
CA LYS A 228 2.79 3.43 21.15
C LYS A 228 2.11 4.80 21.11
N LEU A 229 1.19 5.07 22.05
CA LEU A 229 0.50 6.35 22.18
C LEU A 229 1.51 7.49 22.42
N VAL A 230 2.38 7.35 23.40
CA VAL A 230 3.45 8.32 23.71
C VAL A 230 4.35 8.59 22.51
N ASN A 231 4.79 7.53 21.81
CA ASN A 231 5.61 7.68 20.60
C ASN A 231 4.88 8.45 19.50
N THR A 232 3.58 8.24 19.35
CA THR A 232 2.78 8.92 18.32
C THR A 232 2.57 10.39 18.67
N ILE A 233 2.31 10.72 19.93
CA ILE A 233 2.24 12.10 20.42
C ILE A 233 3.55 12.82 20.10
N ILE A 234 4.68 12.28 20.55
CA ILE A 234 6.00 12.90 20.35
C ILE A 234 6.35 13.06 18.87
N ALA A 235 6.00 12.07 18.02
CA ALA A 235 6.31 12.13 16.60
C ALA A 235 5.55 13.25 15.87
N ASN A 236 4.33 13.58 16.32
CA ASN A 236 3.42 14.51 15.64
C ASN A 236 3.28 15.88 16.30
N THR A 237 3.94 16.12 17.44
CA THR A 237 3.92 17.40 18.14
C THR A 237 5.31 18.05 18.22
N LYS A 238 6.18 17.74 17.27
CA LYS A 238 7.51 18.37 17.14
C LYS A 238 7.36 19.79 16.63
N GLY A 239 8.09 20.72 17.26
CA GLY A 239 8.20 22.09 16.76
C GLY A 239 8.96 22.15 15.43
N GLU A 240 8.69 23.21 14.63
CA GLU A 240 9.44 23.48 13.40
C GLU A 240 10.94 23.66 13.73
N GLY A 241 11.79 22.83 13.10
CA GLY A 241 13.24 22.89 13.26
C GLY A 241 13.84 21.92 14.26
N GLU A 242 13.05 21.14 15.02
CA GLU A 242 13.58 20.05 15.83
C GLU A 242 14.25 18.99 14.96
N LYS A 243 15.56 18.77 15.18
CA LYS A 243 16.29 17.69 14.48
C LYS A 243 15.71 16.33 14.87
N SER A 244 15.61 15.43 13.90
CA SER A 244 15.01 14.09 14.05
C SER A 244 15.84 13.10 14.89
N THR A 245 16.90 13.55 15.55
CA THR A 245 17.72 12.73 16.44
C THR A 245 17.04 12.62 17.79
N GLU A 246 16.93 11.38 18.33
CA GLU A 246 16.49 11.13 19.70
C GLU A 246 17.45 11.85 20.66
N ASP A 247 17.07 13.06 21.02
CA ASP A 247 17.79 13.87 22.00
C ASP A 247 17.42 13.44 23.43
N PHE A 248 18.25 13.80 24.39
CA PHE A 248 17.98 13.58 25.80
C PHE A 248 16.59 14.04 26.23
N TRP A 249 16.15 15.20 25.74
CA TRP A 249 14.83 15.80 26.03
C TRP A 249 13.68 14.89 25.63
N VAL A 250 13.68 14.39 24.41
CA VAL A 250 12.66 13.48 23.87
C VAL A 250 12.57 12.17 24.69
N LYS A 251 13.72 11.65 25.14
CA LYS A 251 13.74 10.46 26.00
C LYS A 251 13.14 10.73 27.36
N ALA A 252 13.45 11.90 27.96
CA ALA A 252 12.92 12.30 29.25
C ALA A 252 11.39 12.60 29.18
N GLU A 253 10.93 13.30 28.16
CA GLU A 253 9.50 13.50 27.89
C GLU A 253 8.76 12.16 27.78
N ARG A 254 9.34 11.19 27.05
CA ARG A 254 8.77 9.84 26.91
C ARG A 254 8.60 9.15 28.25
N LEU A 255 9.57 9.28 29.15
CA LEU A 255 9.49 8.70 30.49
C LEU A 255 8.36 9.34 31.30
N LEU A 256 8.24 10.67 31.29
CA LEU A 256 7.19 11.38 32.01
C LEU A 256 5.80 11.02 31.47
N TYR A 257 5.59 11.13 30.15
CA TYR A 257 4.30 10.74 29.55
C TYR A 257 3.94 9.28 29.83
N SER A 258 4.92 8.36 29.75
CA SER A 258 4.67 6.95 30.03
C SER A 258 4.30 6.71 31.50
N ALA A 259 4.89 7.48 32.42
CA ALA A 259 4.55 7.43 33.84
C ALA A 259 3.13 7.93 34.09
N LEU A 260 2.81 9.15 33.59
CA LEU A 260 1.51 9.79 33.85
C LEU A 260 0.36 9.05 33.18
N ILE A 261 0.49 8.69 31.87
CA ILE A 261 -0.54 7.92 31.15
C ILE A 261 -0.67 6.53 31.80
N GLY A 262 0.43 5.92 32.24
CA GLY A 262 0.40 4.64 32.93
C GLY A 262 -0.33 4.72 34.26
N TYR A 263 -0.09 5.77 35.06
CA TYR A 263 -0.81 6.01 36.31
C TYR A 263 -2.31 6.17 36.04
N ILE A 264 -2.68 7.08 35.15
CA ILE A 264 -4.09 7.35 34.81
C ILE A 264 -4.80 6.08 34.32
N TRP A 265 -4.17 5.28 33.49
CA TRP A 265 -4.78 4.07 32.93
C TRP A 265 -4.99 2.95 33.97
N TYR A 266 -4.07 2.81 34.94
CA TYR A 266 -4.17 1.75 35.95
C TYR A 266 -5.00 2.15 37.16
N GLU A 267 -4.87 3.39 37.63
CA GLU A 267 -5.33 3.81 38.96
C GLU A 267 -6.54 4.77 38.90
N ALA A 268 -6.72 5.52 37.79
CA ALA A 268 -7.83 6.45 37.70
C ALA A 268 -9.15 5.75 37.29
N PRO A 269 -10.32 6.24 37.77
CA PRO A 269 -11.60 5.77 37.31
C PRO A 269 -11.79 6.05 35.81
N GLU A 270 -12.66 5.27 35.14
CA GLU A 270 -12.82 5.30 33.66
C GLU A 270 -13.15 6.70 33.13
N GLU A 271 -13.93 7.49 33.87
CA GLU A 271 -14.32 8.86 33.50
C GLU A 271 -13.13 9.83 33.48
N GLU A 272 -12.07 9.53 34.24
CA GLU A 272 -10.85 10.32 34.34
C GLU A 272 -9.73 9.81 33.42
N GLN A 273 -9.92 8.69 32.74
CA GLN A 273 -8.95 8.15 31.80
C GLN A 273 -9.01 8.90 30.47
N ASN A 274 -8.49 10.14 30.44
CA ASN A 274 -8.53 11.03 29.28
C ASN A 274 -7.36 12.03 29.27
N PHE A 275 -7.27 12.83 28.22
CA PHE A 275 -6.22 13.85 28.07
C PHE A 275 -6.39 15.07 28.98
N SER A 276 -7.60 15.35 29.45
CA SER A 276 -7.83 16.43 30.40
C SER A 276 -7.12 16.12 31.72
N THR A 277 -7.28 14.92 32.23
CA THR A 277 -6.58 14.44 33.43
C THR A 277 -5.07 14.43 33.24
N LEU A 278 -4.56 14.00 32.06
CA LEU A 278 -3.14 14.06 31.76
C LEU A 278 -2.60 15.50 31.83
N LEU A 279 -3.34 16.48 31.32
CA LEU A 279 -2.97 17.88 31.36
C LEU A 279 -2.96 18.41 32.81
N GLU A 280 -3.93 18.01 33.64
CA GLU A 280 -3.99 18.35 35.07
C GLU A 280 -2.79 17.78 35.82
N PHE A 281 -2.40 16.53 35.55
CA PHE A 281 -1.19 15.93 36.13
C PHE A 281 0.08 16.69 35.75
N ILE A 282 0.21 17.12 34.49
CA ILE A 282 1.37 17.93 34.06
C ILE A 282 1.36 19.28 34.76
N ASN A 283 0.23 19.93 34.90
CA ASN A 283 0.09 21.21 35.56
C ASN A 283 0.37 21.09 37.10
N ALA A 284 -0.05 19.99 37.72
CA ALA A 284 0.19 19.70 39.11
C ALA A 284 1.63 19.26 39.41
N SER A 285 2.42 18.90 38.39
CA SER A 285 3.82 18.46 38.51
C SER A 285 4.78 19.64 38.63
N GLU A 286 4.43 20.68 39.37
CA GLU A 286 5.32 21.82 39.60
C GLU A 286 6.68 21.40 40.20
N THR A 287 7.77 22.03 39.74
CA THR A 287 9.10 21.85 40.27
C THR A 287 9.69 23.19 40.72
N ARG A 288 10.30 23.22 41.89
CA ARG A 288 11.02 24.41 42.40
C ARG A 288 12.52 24.27 42.13
N GLU A 289 13.14 25.35 41.64
CA GLU A 289 14.57 25.35 41.31
C GLU A 289 15.46 25.47 42.57
N ASP A 290 14.93 26.06 43.61
CA ASP A 290 15.59 26.44 44.86
C ASP A 290 15.36 25.42 45.97
N ASP A 291 14.53 24.41 45.75
CA ASP A 291 14.21 23.37 46.73
C ASP A 291 14.13 22.00 46.05
N GLU A 292 15.22 21.23 46.15
CA GLU A 292 15.32 19.89 45.59
C GLU A 292 14.49 18.84 46.37
N GLU A 293 14.08 19.14 47.61
CA GLU A 293 13.26 18.28 48.45
C GLU A 293 11.75 18.58 48.27
N PHE A 294 11.42 19.60 47.49
CA PHE A 294 10.01 19.95 47.22
C PHE A 294 9.27 18.81 46.57
N LYS A 295 8.16 18.41 47.19
CA LYS A 295 7.23 17.41 46.65
C LYS A 295 5.96 18.11 46.18
N ASN A 296 5.56 17.82 44.98
CA ASN A 296 4.27 18.23 44.43
C ASN A 296 3.22 17.13 44.63
N ALA A 297 1.94 17.45 44.38
CA ALA A 297 0.83 16.50 44.54
C ALA A 297 1.01 15.20 43.71
N VAL A 298 1.62 15.28 42.55
CA VAL A 298 1.88 14.10 41.70
C VAL A 298 3.01 13.23 42.33
N ASP A 299 4.03 13.84 42.95
CA ASP A 299 5.04 13.11 43.68
C ASP A 299 4.44 12.28 44.82
N GLU A 300 3.48 12.86 45.57
CA GLU A 300 2.79 12.17 46.66
C GLU A 300 2.02 10.95 46.16
N LEU A 301 1.26 11.10 45.06
CA LEU A 301 0.53 9.98 44.43
C LEU A 301 1.45 8.85 43.99
N PHE A 302 2.60 9.19 43.39
CA PHE A 302 3.56 8.16 42.96
C PHE A 302 4.28 7.51 44.14
N GLU A 303 4.52 8.21 45.25
CA GLU A 303 5.09 7.64 46.48
C GLU A 303 4.12 6.66 47.15
N GLU A 304 2.83 7.00 47.19
CA GLU A 304 1.80 6.09 47.69
C GLU A 304 1.74 4.81 46.84
N LEU A 305 1.69 4.94 45.50
CA LEU A 305 1.69 3.81 44.61
C LEU A 305 2.99 2.99 44.68
N GLU A 306 4.13 3.64 44.90
CA GLU A 306 5.42 2.99 45.09
C GLU A 306 5.49 2.18 46.40
N ALA A 307 4.87 2.68 47.46
CA ALA A 307 4.79 1.96 48.73
C ALA A 307 3.91 0.70 48.62
N GLU A 308 2.84 0.74 47.79
CA GLU A 308 1.99 -0.41 47.55
C GLU A 308 2.59 -1.39 46.55
N ASN A 309 3.08 -0.90 45.40
CA ASN A 309 3.65 -1.72 44.31
C ASN A 309 4.91 -1.09 43.70
N PRO A 310 6.11 -1.36 44.28
CA PRO A 310 7.38 -0.84 43.78
C PRO A 310 7.73 -1.23 42.34
N GLU A 311 7.15 -2.30 41.81
CA GLU A 311 7.37 -2.81 40.46
C GLU A 311 6.32 -2.32 39.46
N HIS A 312 5.38 -1.47 39.87
CA HIS A 312 4.38 -0.90 39.01
C HIS A 312 4.98 -0.17 37.80
N PHE A 313 4.41 -0.36 36.59
CA PHE A 313 4.94 0.22 35.37
C PHE A 313 5.13 1.73 35.47
N ALA A 314 4.11 2.45 35.92
CA ALA A 314 4.13 3.90 36.04
C ALA A 314 5.21 4.37 37.01
N VAL A 315 5.34 3.72 38.18
CA VAL A 315 6.39 4.00 39.18
C VAL A 315 7.79 3.83 38.60
N ARG A 316 8.03 2.74 37.87
CA ARG A 316 9.34 2.50 37.21
C ARG A 316 9.69 3.56 36.16
N GLN A 317 8.72 4.12 35.45
CA GLN A 317 8.97 5.21 34.51
C GLN A 317 9.21 6.53 35.25
N TYR A 318 8.39 6.79 36.28
CA TYR A 318 8.51 8.02 37.09
C TYR A 318 9.84 8.12 37.81
N ARG A 319 10.30 7.06 38.44
CA ARG A 319 11.65 7.00 39.09
C ARG A 319 12.76 7.40 38.13
N LYS A 320 12.69 6.92 36.85
CA LYS A 320 13.68 7.28 35.83
C LYS A 320 13.59 8.75 35.44
N TYR A 321 12.40 9.31 35.36
CA TYR A 321 12.18 10.73 35.11
C TYR A 321 12.73 11.59 36.26
N LYS A 322 12.50 11.21 37.53
CA LYS A 322 12.95 11.93 38.73
C LYS A 322 14.48 11.93 38.90
N LEU A 323 15.25 11.18 38.10
CA LEU A 323 16.70 11.34 38.01
C LEU A 323 17.11 12.70 37.40
N ALA A 324 16.19 13.37 36.70
CA ALA A 324 16.35 14.74 36.25
C ALA A 324 15.98 15.69 37.42
N ALA A 325 16.89 16.53 37.85
CA ALA A 325 16.69 17.44 38.97
C ALA A 325 16.60 18.91 38.52
N GLY A 326 15.97 19.76 39.35
CA GLY A 326 15.98 21.21 39.25
C GLY A 326 15.56 21.73 37.86
N LYS A 327 16.42 22.54 37.25
CA LYS A 327 16.19 23.19 35.95
C LYS A 327 15.89 22.19 34.82
N THR A 328 16.46 20.99 34.87
CA THR A 328 16.24 19.97 33.84
C THR A 328 14.84 19.43 33.92
N ALA A 329 14.33 19.10 35.11
CA ALA A 329 12.96 18.62 35.31
C ALA A 329 11.94 19.68 34.87
N LYS A 330 12.15 20.96 35.24
CA LYS A 330 11.31 22.07 34.80
C LYS A 330 11.26 22.24 33.29
N SER A 331 12.43 22.11 32.62
CA SER A 331 12.48 22.21 31.17
C SER A 331 11.73 21.05 30.47
N ILE A 332 11.79 19.83 31.03
CA ILE A 332 11.02 18.67 30.52
C ILE A 332 9.54 18.92 30.67
N LEU A 333 9.08 19.42 31.84
CA LEU A 333 7.66 19.74 32.07
C LEU A 333 7.14 20.81 31.12
N ILE A 334 7.91 21.90 30.91
CA ILE A 334 7.56 22.94 29.94
C ILE A 334 7.42 22.36 28.54
N SER A 335 8.35 21.50 28.15
CA SER A 335 8.31 20.85 26.81
C SER A 335 7.09 19.93 26.67
N CYS A 336 6.78 19.13 27.70
CA CYS A 336 5.57 18.30 27.71
C CYS A 336 4.28 19.15 27.64
N GLY A 337 4.18 20.22 28.45
CA GLY A 337 3.04 21.13 28.41
C GLY A 337 2.89 21.80 27.04
N ALA A 338 3.97 22.26 26.43
CA ALA A 338 3.96 22.87 25.10
C ALA A 338 3.45 21.89 24.00
N ARG A 339 3.77 20.61 24.07
CA ARG A 339 3.28 19.60 23.12
C ARG A 339 1.77 19.35 23.28
N LEU A 340 1.23 19.52 24.46
CA LEU A 340 -0.20 19.36 24.75
C LEU A 340 -0.97 20.69 24.70
N ALA A 341 -0.35 21.80 24.34
CA ALA A 341 -1.01 23.10 24.23
C ALA A 341 -2.32 23.10 23.40
N PRO A 342 -2.48 22.30 22.33
CA PRO A 342 -3.77 22.19 21.64
C PRO A 342 -4.94 21.75 22.55
N PHE A 343 -4.67 21.04 23.64
CA PHE A 343 -5.69 20.63 24.61
C PHE A 343 -6.15 21.77 25.55
N ASP A 344 -5.59 22.97 25.44
CA ASP A 344 -6.16 24.16 26.08
C ASP A 344 -7.49 24.56 25.43
N ILE A 345 -7.77 24.06 24.23
CA ILE A 345 -9.05 24.24 23.53
C ILE A 345 -10.09 23.32 24.18
N GLN A 346 -11.11 23.93 24.76
CA GLN A 346 -12.16 23.22 25.50
C GLN A 346 -12.88 22.19 24.63
N GLU A 347 -13.25 22.57 23.39
CA GLU A 347 -13.94 21.69 22.46
C GLU A 347 -13.13 20.44 22.12
N LEU A 348 -11.81 20.53 22.05
CA LEU A 348 -10.96 19.37 21.83
C LEU A 348 -10.96 18.43 23.05
N ARG A 349 -10.88 18.98 24.26
CA ARG A 349 -10.98 18.17 25.49
C ARG A 349 -12.30 17.45 25.58
N GLU A 350 -13.38 18.13 25.21
CA GLU A 350 -14.74 17.58 25.23
C GLU A 350 -14.86 16.36 24.29
N ILE A 351 -14.44 16.48 23.04
CA ILE A 351 -14.53 15.35 22.09
C ILE A 351 -13.57 14.19 22.41
N MET A 352 -12.57 14.42 23.25
CA MET A 352 -11.60 13.38 23.67
C MET A 352 -11.82 12.87 25.10
N SER A 353 -12.97 13.18 25.70
CA SER A 353 -13.29 12.78 27.08
C SER A 353 -13.78 11.34 27.20
N TYR A 354 -14.54 10.84 26.24
CA TYR A 354 -15.04 9.46 26.18
C TYR A 354 -15.04 8.96 24.72
N ASP A 355 -15.39 7.69 24.47
CA ASP A 355 -15.32 7.10 23.13
C ASP A 355 -16.68 6.74 22.54
N GLU A 356 -16.90 7.11 21.28
CA GLU A 356 -18.05 6.71 20.45
C GLU A 356 -17.59 6.08 19.12
N MET A 357 -16.29 6.08 18.85
CA MET A 357 -15.75 5.65 17.56
C MET A 357 -15.76 4.14 17.37
N GLU A 358 -15.66 3.35 18.45
CA GLU A 358 -15.66 1.88 18.38
C GLU A 358 -14.68 1.35 17.31
N LEU A 359 -13.42 1.82 17.35
CA LEU A 359 -12.42 1.51 16.32
C LEU A 359 -12.17 0.00 16.15
N ASP A 360 -12.31 -0.75 17.22
CA ASP A 360 -12.12 -2.19 17.26
C ASP A 360 -13.26 -2.97 16.58
N MET A 361 -14.42 -2.34 16.35
CA MET A 361 -15.58 -2.97 15.71
C MET A 361 -15.60 -2.80 14.17
N ILE A 362 -14.70 -1.98 13.61
CA ILE A 362 -14.69 -1.66 12.17
C ILE A 362 -14.43 -2.92 11.30
N GLY A 363 -13.67 -3.88 11.84
CA GLY A 363 -13.40 -5.16 11.18
C GLY A 363 -14.50 -6.21 11.31
N ASP A 364 -15.46 -6.02 12.24
CA ASP A 364 -16.51 -6.98 12.58
C ASP A 364 -17.89 -6.58 12.04
N GLN A 365 -18.07 -5.29 11.80
CA GLN A 365 -19.34 -4.73 11.36
C GLN A 365 -19.13 -3.86 10.12
N ARG A 366 -20.16 -3.79 9.28
CA ARG A 366 -20.13 -2.97 8.08
C ARG A 366 -20.18 -1.49 8.43
N THR A 367 -19.00 -0.87 8.51
CA THR A 367 -18.80 0.50 8.98
C THR A 367 -18.19 1.38 7.89
N ALA A 368 -18.62 2.61 7.80
CA ALA A 368 -17.97 3.66 7.03
C ALA A 368 -17.59 4.81 7.98
N MET A 369 -16.30 4.89 8.28
CA MET A 369 -15.73 5.90 9.14
C MET A 369 -15.16 7.04 8.30
N PHE A 370 -15.53 8.28 8.66
CA PHE A 370 -15.01 9.49 8.02
C PHE A 370 -14.16 10.27 9.01
N VAL A 371 -12.93 10.57 8.59
CA VAL A 371 -11.97 11.39 9.33
C VAL A 371 -11.82 12.70 8.58
N ILE A 372 -12.51 13.73 9.08
CA ILE A 372 -12.54 15.06 8.46
C ILE A 372 -11.40 15.88 9.04
N ILE A 373 -10.46 16.27 8.17
CA ILE A 373 -9.24 17.00 8.52
C ILE A 373 -9.15 18.30 7.72
N SER A 374 -8.40 19.28 8.22
CA SER A 374 -8.13 20.50 7.46
C SER A 374 -7.09 20.25 6.37
N ASP A 375 -7.25 20.92 5.22
CA ASP A 375 -6.25 20.97 4.16
C ASP A 375 -5.24 22.13 4.33
N THR A 376 -5.49 23.05 5.26
CA THR A 376 -4.70 24.28 5.47
C THR A 376 -4.14 24.42 6.88
N ASP A 377 -4.62 23.64 7.85
CA ASP A 377 -4.22 23.72 9.25
C ASP A 377 -3.88 22.33 9.78
N ASP A 378 -2.67 22.18 10.32
CA ASP A 378 -2.13 20.93 10.83
C ASP A 378 -2.17 20.81 12.37
N THR A 379 -2.74 21.78 13.06
CA THR A 379 -2.79 21.87 14.53
C THR A 379 -3.32 20.58 15.18
N PHE A 380 -4.30 19.92 14.56
CA PHE A 380 -4.95 18.72 15.12
C PHE A 380 -4.53 17.41 14.42
N ASN A 381 -3.52 17.45 13.54
CA ASN A 381 -3.06 16.26 12.83
C ASN A 381 -2.53 15.16 13.76
N PHE A 382 -2.03 15.54 14.94
CA PHE A 382 -1.58 14.57 15.94
C PHE A 382 -2.73 13.68 16.45
N VAL A 383 -3.94 14.21 16.61
CA VAL A 383 -5.14 13.44 17.01
C VAL A 383 -5.46 12.39 15.96
N VAL A 384 -5.42 12.80 14.70
CA VAL A 384 -5.67 11.93 13.55
C VAL A 384 -4.59 10.83 13.44
N ALA A 385 -3.32 11.19 13.66
CA ALA A 385 -2.21 10.24 13.66
C ALA A 385 -2.32 9.20 14.78
N ILE A 386 -2.76 9.64 15.99
CA ILE A 386 -3.03 8.74 17.13
C ILE A 386 -4.14 7.76 16.74
N MET A 387 -5.26 8.27 16.24
CA MET A 387 -6.41 7.47 15.84
C MET A 387 -6.04 6.42 14.78
N TYR A 388 -5.34 6.79 13.70
CA TYR A 388 -4.90 5.83 12.68
C TYR A 388 -3.89 4.82 13.23
N THR A 389 -2.98 5.24 14.12
CA THR A 389 -2.03 4.33 14.77
C THR A 389 -2.76 3.28 15.60
N GLN A 390 -3.74 3.70 16.40
CA GLN A 390 -4.57 2.79 17.20
C GLN A 390 -5.42 1.89 16.31
N LEU A 391 -6.10 2.45 15.31
CA LEU A 391 -6.93 1.68 14.37
C LEU A 391 -6.14 0.55 13.71
N PHE A 392 -4.96 0.83 13.14
CA PHE A 392 -4.13 -0.21 12.51
C PHE A 392 -3.70 -1.28 13.50
N ASN A 393 -3.30 -0.90 14.71
CA ASN A 393 -2.89 -1.86 15.73
C ASN A 393 -4.07 -2.73 16.16
N LEU A 394 -5.21 -2.12 16.50
CA LEU A 394 -6.42 -2.82 16.92
C LEU A 394 -6.92 -3.82 15.87
N LEU A 395 -6.99 -3.40 14.61
CA LEU A 395 -7.41 -4.27 13.52
C LEU A 395 -6.44 -5.42 13.28
N CYS A 396 -5.12 -5.19 13.43
CA CYS A 396 -4.12 -6.24 13.30
C CYS A 396 -4.18 -7.23 14.45
N ASP A 397 -4.22 -6.73 15.69
CA ASP A 397 -4.26 -7.56 16.89
C ASP A 397 -5.56 -8.39 16.89
N LYS A 398 -6.70 -7.78 16.58
CA LYS A 398 -8.00 -8.47 16.49
C LYS A 398 -8.04 -9.54 15.40
N ALA A 399 -7.46 -9.24 14.23
CA ALA A 399 -7.35 -10.24 13.16
C ALA A 399 -6.53 -11.46 13.60
N ASP A 400 -5.42 -11.23 14.33
CA ASP A 400 -4.52 -12.30 14.74
C ASP A 400 -5.08 -13.10 15.93
N ASP A 401 -5.59 -12.41 16.95
CA ASP A 401 -5.97 -13.03 18.23
C ASP A 401 -7.40 -13.58 18.22
N GLU A 402 -8.36 -12.88 17.59
CA GLU A 402 -9.77 -13.26 17.63
C GLU A 402 -10.25 -14.01 16.36
N HIS A 403 -9.70 -13.64 15.18
CA HIS A 403 -10.20 -14.12 13.88
C HIS A 403 -9.24 -15.02 13.11
N GLY A 404 -8.24 -15.61 13.78
CA GLY A 404 -7.32 -16.57 13.17
C GLY A 404 -6.53 -16.00 11.97
N GLY A 405 -6.14 -14.73 12.06
CA GLY A 405 -5.30 -14.03 11.11
C GLY A 405 -6.05 -13.22 10.03
N ARG A 406 -7.39 -13.05 10.14
CA ARG A 406 -8.19 -12.31 9.15
C ARG A 406 -9.45 -11.70 9.73
N LEU A 407 -9.70 -10.45 9.39
CA LEU A 407 -10.96 -9.80 9.73
C LEU A 407 -12.13 -10.38 8.92
N PRO A 408 -13.34 -10.46 9.52
CA PRO A 408 -14.58 -10.84 8.83
C PRO A 408 -14.96 -9.88 7.71
N TYR A 409 -14.75 -8.58 7.94
CA TYR A 409 -14.94 -7.52 6.95
C TYR A 409 -13.60 -7.00 6.50
N HIS A 410 -13.39 -6.91 5.17
CA HIS A 410 -12.21 -6.27 4.62
C HIS A 410 -12.25 -4.77 4.93
N VAL A 411 -11.26 -4.25 5.64
CA VAL A 411 -11.18 -2.83 5.97
C VAL A 411 -10.37 -2.11 4.90
N ARG A 412 -11.04 -1.25 4.14
CA ARG A 412 -10.44 -0.47 3.09
C ARG A 412 -10.27 0.99 3.49
N LEU A 413 -9.02 1.42 3.65
CA LEU A 413 -8.69 2.80 3.96
C LEU A 413 -8.50 3.60 2.65
N LEU A 414 -9.22 4.70 2.51
CA LEU A 414 -9.11 5.67 1.42
C LEU A 414 -8.55 6.97 2.02
N LEU A 415 -7.23 7.10 2.02
CA LEU A 415 -6.49 8.14 2.73
C LEU A 415 -6.25 9.33 1.79
N ASP A 416 -7.30 10.16 1.59
CA ASP A 416 -7.19 11.36 0.75
C ASP A 416 -6.35 12.42 1.47
N GLU A 417 -5.48 13.11 0.74
CA GLU A 417 -4.46 14.03 1.25
C GLU A 417 -3.64 13.41 2.41
N PHE A 418 -3.09 12.21 2.16
CA PHE A 418 -2.35 11.42 3.16
C PHE A 418 -1.24 12.21 3.87
N SER A 419 -0.68 13.22 3.24
CA SER A 419 0.31 14.12 3.85
C SER A 419 -0.20 14.87 5.07
N ASN A 420 -1.51 15.07 5.18
CA ASN A 420 -2.14 15.84 6.26
C ASN A 420 -2.60 14.98 7.44
N ILE A 421 -2.41 13.66 7.37
CA ILE A 421 -2.77 12.74 8.47
C ILE A 421 -1.75 12.84 9.63
N GLY A 422 -0.55 13.39 9.36
CA GLY A 422 0.58 13.30 10.26
C GLY A 422 1.38 12.00 10.07
N GLN A 423 2.37 11.78 10.92
CA GLN A 423 3.23 10.60 10.83
C GLN A 423 2.63 9.42 11.62
N ILE A 424 2.26 8.35 10.93
CA ILE A 424 1.91 7.07 11.56
C ILE A 424 3.22 6.31 11.82
N PRO A 425 3.63 6.11 13.09
CA PRO A 425 4.90 5.44 13.39
C PRO A 425 4.97 4.03 12.82
N LYS A 426 6.09 3.67 12.18
CA LYS A 426 6.33 2.36 11.57
C LYS A 426 5.31 1.96 10.47
N PHE A 427 4.73 2.93 9.78
CA PHE A 427 3.77 2.69 8.71
C PHE A 427 4.35 1.84 7.56
N ASP A 428 5.66 1.95 7.30
CA ASP A 428 6.39 1.11 6.35
C ASP A 428 6.26 -0.39 6.66
N LYS A 429 6.28 -0.76 7.95
CA LYS A 429 6.10 -2.14 8.41
C LYS A 429 4.63 -2.55 8.41
N LEU A 430 3.75 -1.64 8.81
CA LEU A 430 2.30 -1.89 8.81
C LEU A 430 1.81 -2.21 7.40
N ILE A 431 2.10 -1.37 6.40
CA ILE A 431 1.60 -1.56 5.02
C ILE A 431 2.09 -2.86 4.38
N ALA A 432 3.23 -3.39 4.82
CA ALA A 432 3.75 -4.67 4.37
C ALA A 432 2.94 -5.87 4.90
N THR A 433 2.31 -5.74 6.06
CA THR A 433 1.69 -6.84 6.81
C THR A 433 0.17 -6.87 6.76
N ILE A 434 -0.49 -5.72 6.57
CA ILE A 434 -1.96 -5.58 6.62
C ILE A 434 -2.71 -6.43 5.61
N ARG A 435 -2.10 -6.73 4.46
CA ARG A 435 -2.72 -7.54 3.39
C ARG A 435 -3.25 -8.89 3.89
N SER A 436 -2.50 -9.60 4.72
CA SER A 436 -2.87 -10.93 5.21
C SER A 436 -4.10 -10.90 6.11
N ARG A 437 -4.37 -9.76 6.73
CA ARG A 437 -5.43 -9.49 7.70
C ARG A 437 -6.70 -8.90 7.11
N GLU A 438 -6.82 -8.90 5.78
CA GLU A 438 -7.92 -8.26 5.03
C GLU A 438 -8.03 -6.76 5.27
N ILE A 439 -6.88 -6.08 5.32
CA ILE A 439 -6.79 -4.63 5.42
C ILE A 439 -6.05 -4.11 4.19
N SER A 440 -6.49 -2.99 3.62
CA SER A 440 -5.81 -2.34 2.49
C SER A 440 -5.88 -0.82 2.60
N ALA A 441 -4.85 -0.15 2.09
CA ALA A 441 -4.75 1.30 2.10
C ALA A 441 -4.58 1.85 0.67
N SER A 442 -5.39 2.84 0.34
CA SER A 442 -5.22 3.70 -0.83
C SER A 442 -4.61 5.02 -0.36
N ILE A 443 -3.32 5.18 -0.61
CA ILE A 443 -2.54 6.38 -0.25
C ILE A 443 -2.68 7.38 -1.38
N ILE A 444 -3.37 8.50 -1.12
CA ILE A 444 -3.69 9.50 -2.13
C ILE A 444 -2.87 10.76 -1.86
N LEU A 445 -2.09 11.17 -2.86
CA LEU A 445 -1.08 12.20 -2.77
C LEU A 445 -1.23 13.21 -3.92
N GLN A 446 -0.76 14.43 -3.72
CA GLN A 446 -0.61 15.39 -4.80
C GLN A 446 0.68 15.15 -5.60
N SER A 447 1.73 14.71 -4.91
CA SER A 447 3.03 14.36 -5.47
C SER A 447 3.74 13.33 -4.61
N GLN A 448 4.71 12.63 -5.18
CA GLN A 448 5.48 11.62 -4.46
C GLN A 448 6.45 12.24 -3.43
N SER A 449 6.86 13.49 -3.64
CA SER A 449 7.70 14.23 -2.70
C SER A 449 7.02 14.39 -1.33
N GLN A 450 5.69 14.51 -1.25
CA GLN A 450 4.95 14.57 0.02
C GLN A 450 5.24 13.36 0.91
N LEU A 451 5.23 12.15 0.34
CA LEU A 451 5.54 10.94 1.09
C LEU A 451 6.99 10.92 1.59
N LYS A 452 7.93 11.40 0.75
CA LYS A 452 9.36 11.49 1.11
C LYS A 452 9.61 12.52 2.23
N THR A 453 8.86 13.59 2.28
CA THR A 453 8.96 14.62 3.33
C THR A 453 8.63 14.02 4.70
N ILE A 454 7.56 13.23 4.81
CA ILE A 454 7.08 12.68 6.09
C ILE A 454 7.88 11.44 6.50
N TYR A 455 8.09 10.51 5.56
CA TYR A 455 8.64 9.17 5.86
C TYR A 455 10.10 9.00 5.44
N LYS A 456 10.73 10.01 4.80
CA LYS A 456 12.14 9.99 4.37
C LYS A 456 12.46 8.69 3.60
N ASP A 457 13.46 7.94 4.03
CA ASP A 457 13.90 6.69 3.38
C ASP A 457 12.83 5.59 3.41
N ALA A 458 11.95 5.60 4.42
CA ALA A 458 10.85 4.64 4.51
C ALA A 458 9.78 4.83 3.41
N ALA A 459 9.76 5.98 2.73
CA ALA A 459 8.83 6.25 1.63
C ALA A 459 8.96 5.23 0.48
N GLU A 460 10.19 4.81 0.14
CA GLU A 460 10.41 3.79 -0.89
C GLU A 460 9.85 2.43 -0.47
N THR A 461 9.97 2.07 0.81
CA THR A 461 9.39 0.84 1.34
C THR A 461 7.86 0.88 1.29
N ILE A 462 7.25 2.02 1.62
CA ILE A 462 5.79 2.21 1.53
C ILE A 462 5.33 2.05 0.09
N THR A 463 5.98 2.74 -0.85
CA THR A 463 5.67 2.65 -2.29
C THR A 463 5.84 1.22 -2.81
N GLY A 464 6.92 0.55 -2.44
CA GLY A 464 7.22 -0.83 -2.84
C GLY A 464 6.21 -1.87 -2.32
N ASN A 465 5.47 -1.56 -1.24
CA ASN A 465 4.40 -2.39 -0.70
C ASN A 465 3.01 -2.06 -1.27
N CYS A 466 2.92 -1.17 -2.26
CA CYS A 466 1.70 -0.91 -3.02
C CYS A 466 1.83 -1.54 -4.41
N ASP A 467 1.06 -2.61 -4.67
CA ASP A 467 1.11 -3.31 -5.96
C ASP A 467 0.59 -2.44 -7.12
N THR A 468 -0.14 -1.38 -6.82
CA THR A 468 -0.79 -0.51 -7.80
C THR A 468 -0.34 0.94 -7.62
N VAL A 469 0.05 1.58 -8.72
CA VAL A 469 0.28 3.03 -8.80
C VAL A 469 -0.64 3.60 -9.89
N LEU A 470 -1.46 4.58 -9.51
CA LEU A 470 -2.37 5.29 -10.40
C LEU A 470 -1.97 6.76 -10.48
N PHE A 471 -1.52 7.20 -11.64
CA PHE A 471 -1.17 8.60 -11.90
C PHE A 471 -2.29 9.28 -12.67
N LEU A 472 -2.89 10.30 -12.06
CA LEU A 472 -4.01 11.08 -12.59
C LEU A 472 -3.59 12.41 -13.26
N GLY A 473 -2.30 12.65 -13.37
CA GLY A 473 -1.73 13.88 -13.92
C GLY A 473 -1.15 14.79 -12.83
N GLY A 474 -0.17 15.58 -13.21
CA GLY A 474 0.55 16.52 -12.33
C GLY A 474 1.73 17.13 -13.05
N LYS A 475 2.38 18.13 -12.41
CA LYS A 475 3.52 18.86 -12.99
C LYS A 475 4.80 18.76 -12.14
N GLU A 476 4.76 18.05 -11.01
CA GLU A 476 5.92 17.95 -10.13
C GLU A 476 7.02 17.10 -10.77
N SER A 477 8.20 17.71 -10.96
CA SER A 477 9.29 17.17 -11.78
C SER A 477 9.81 15.81 -11.29
N SER A 478 9.90 15.58 -9.96
CA SER A 478 10.39 14.32 -9.42
C SER A 478 9.41 13.19 -9.64
N THR A 479 8.11 13.43 -9.50
CA THR A 479 7.04 12.48 -9.82
C THR A 479 7.04 12.12 -11.31
N LEU A 480 7.11 13.13 -12.20
CA LEU A 480 7.15 12.88 -13.65
C LEU A 480 8.37 12.04 -14.04
N LYS A 481 9.52 12.33 -13.42
CA LYS A 481 10.74 11.55 -13.63
C LYS A 481 10.55 10.09 -13.24
N GLU A 482 10.03 9.82 -12.05
CA GLU A 482 9.86 8.46 -11.53
C GLU A 482 8.83 7.67 -12.35
N ILE A 483 7.70 8.29 -12.73
CA ILE A 483 6.71 7.67 -13.60
C ILE A 483 7.34 7.32 -14.97
N SER A 484 8.04 8.25 -15.63
CA SER A 484 8.69 8.00 -16.91
C SER A 484 9.71 6.86 -16.84
N GLU A 485 10.56 6.84 -15.79
CA GLU A 485 11.57 5.81 -15.59
C GLU A 485 10.94 4.43 -15.35
N THR A 486 9.84 4.35 -14.57
CA THR A 486 9.16 3.09 -14.27
C THR A 486 8.34 2.54 -15.45
N LEU A 487 7.87 3.39 -16.36
CA LEU A 487 7.26 2.97 -17.62
C LEU A 487 8.25 2.25 -18.53
N GLY A 488 9.53 2.60 -18.45
CA GLY A 488 10.61 1.99 -19.21
C GLY A 488 10.73 2.51 -20.64
N LYS A 489 11.56 1.81 -21.45
CA LYS A 489 11.85 2.20 -22.84
C LYS A 489 11.32 1.18 -23.84
N GLU A 490 10.88 1.66 -24.98
CA GLU A 490 10.61 0.88 -26.18
C GLU A 490 11.75 1.07 -27.21
N THR A 491 11.88 0.11 -28.12
CA THR A 491 12.80 0.21 -29.23
C THR A 491 12.08 0.83 -30.43
N ILE A 492 12.57 1.95 -30.92
CA ILE A 492 12.04 2.61 -32.13
C ILE A 492 13.07 2.57 -33.26
N ASP A 493 12.55 2.56 -34.48
CA ASP A 493 13.32 2.64 -35.70
C ASP A 493 13.49 4.10 -36.13
N LEU A 494 14.73 4.53 -36.32
CA LEU A 494 15.08 5.86 -36.82
C LEU A 494 15.67 5.77 -38.22
N TYR A 495 15.16 6.60 -39.11
CA TYR A 495 15.71 6.80 -40.44
C TYR A 495 16.41 8.16 -40.49
N ASN A 496 17.74 8.13 -40.60
CA ASN A 496 18.53 9.33 -40.87
C ASN A 496 18.82 9.42 -42.36
N THR A 497 18.40 10.50 -43.00
CA THR A 497 18.75 10.82 -44.37
C THR A 497 20.01 11.68 -44.38
N SER A 498 21.05 11.22 -45.05
CA SER A 498 22.26 12.02 -45.28
C SER A 498 22.25 12.52 -46.76
N ASP A 499 22.14 13.84 -46.96
CA ASP A 499 22.23 14.48 -48.27
C ASP A 499 23.59 15.16 -48.37
N THR A 500 24.50 14.57 -49.16
CA THR A 500 25.82 15.15 -49.39
C THR A 500 25.74 16.04 -50.64
N ARG A 501 25.79 17.36 -50.45
CA ARG A 501 25.81 18.37 -51.53
C ARG A 501 27.25 18.58 -52.00
N GLY A 502 27.68 17.77 -52.95
CA GLY A 502 28.97 17.90 -53.65
C GLY A 502 28.78 17.63 -55.14
N SER A 503 29.85 17.65 -55.93
CA SER A 503 29.82 17.31 -57.37
C SER A 503 29.26 15.91 -57.66
N ASN A 504 29.26 15.02 -56.70
CA ASN A 504 28.55 13.74 -56.71
C ASN A 504 27.47 13.74 -55.61
N ARG A 505 26.21 13.96 -55.96
CA ARG A 505 25.08 13.83 -55.02
C ARG A 505 24.89 12.38 -54.61
N SER A 506 24.99 12.11 -53.31
CA SER A 506 24.74 10.80 -52.74
C SER A 506 23.65 10.89 -51.70
N TYR A 507 22.58 10.12 -51.87
CA TYR A 507 21.54 9.92 -50.85
C TYR A 507 21.85 8.64 -50.10
N GLY A 508 22.12 8.75 -48.79
CA GLY A 508 22.25 7.61 -47.88
C GLY A 508 21.06 7.53 -46.94
N LEU A 509 20.39 6.41 -46.91
CA LEU A 509 19.43 6.03 -45.85
C LEU A 509 20.17 5.23 -44.79
N ASN A 510 20.34 5.81 -43.61
CA ASN A 510 20.91 5.09 -42.47
C ASN A 510 19.79 4.66 -41.54
N TYR A 511 19.62 3.36 -41.39
CA TYR A 511 18.66 2.75 -40.49
C TYR A 511 19.33 2.51 -39.14
N GLN A 512 18.81 3.14 -38.09
CA GLN A 512 19.32 3.00 -36.74
C GLN A 512 18.17 2.70 -35.77
N LYS A 513 18.40 1.80 -34.82
CA LYS A 513 17.49 1.56 -33.70
C LYS A 513 17.95 2.34 -32.48
N THR A 514 17.01 2.88 -31.74
CA THR A 514 17.26 3.57 -30.47
C THR A 514 16.19 3.25 -29.44
N GLY A 515 16.49 3.51 -28.16
CA GLY A 515 15.52 3.41 -27.09
C GLY A 515 14.82 4.74 -26.86
N LYS A 516 13.49 4.78 -26.98
CA LYS A 516 12.64 5.89 -26.56
C LYS A 516 11.92 5.52 -25.29
N GLU A 517 11.79 6.45 -24.35
CA GLU A 517 10.90 6.29 -23.20
C GLU A 517 9.46 6.08 -23.69
N LEU A 518 8.73 5.11 -23.08
CA LEU A 518 7.36 4.80 -23.48
C LEU A 518 6.46 6.03 -23.39
N MET A 519 6.73 6.91 -22.41
CA MET A 519 6.20 8.26 -22.29
C MET A 519 7.22 9.13 -21.58
N SER A 520 7.67 10.21 -22.21
CA SER A 520 8.69 11.10 -21.67
C SER A 520 8.08 12.06 -20.63
N ARG A 521 8.93 12.77 -19.87
CA ARG A 521 8.46 13.71 -18.83
C ARG A 521 7.63 14.85 -19.40
N ASP A 522 8.01 15.36 -20.54
CA ASP A 522 7.30 16.41 -21.25
C ASP A 522 5.93 15.93 -21.77
N GLU A 523 5.86 14.71 -22.31
CA GLU A 523 4.60 14.08 -22.71
C GLU A 523 3.68 13.85 -21.48
N LEU A 524 4.24 13.42 -20.33
CA LEU A 524 3.50 13.27 -19.07
C LEU A 524 2.95 14.60 -18.55
N ALA A 525 3.73 15.68 -18.67
CA ALA A 525 3.34 17.01 -18.18
C ALA A 525 2.16 17.63 -18.96
N VAL A 526 1.97 17.23 -20.22
CA VAL A 526 0.88 17.68 -21.11
C VAL A 526 -0.18 16.60 -21.34
N MET A 527 -0.15 15.51 -20.55
CA MET A 527 -1.13 14.44 -20.66
C MET A 527 -2.56 14.99 -20.52
N ASP A 528 -3.45 14.53 -21.40
CA ASP A 528 -4.86 14.90 -21.38
C ASP A 528 -5.48 14.71 -19.98
N GLY A 529 -6.26 15.71 -19.55
CA GLY A 529 -6.92 15.72 -18.24
C GLY A 529 -7.89 14.57 -17.99
N GLU A 530 -8.40 13.90 -19.04
CA GLU A 530 -9.25 12.72 -18.94
C GLU A 530 -8.47 11.39 -18.92
N LYS A 531 -7.15 11.45 -19.18
CA LYS A 531 -6.26 10.28 -19.17
C LYS A 531 -5.63 10.04 -17.82
N CYS A 532 -5.26 8.80 -17.58
CA CYS A 532 -4.47 8.37 -16.43
C CYS A 532 -3.52 7.23 -16.81
N ILE A 533 -2.50 7.04 -16.00
CA ILE A 533 -1.55 5.93 -16.16
C ILE A 533 -1.69 5.01 -14.97
N LEU A 534 -1.92 3.74 -15.28
CA LEU A 534 -2.01 2.67 -14.29
C LEU A 534 -0.79 1.75 -14.41
N GLN A 535 -0.12 1.52 -13.30
CA GLN A 535 0.93 0.52 -13.15
C GLN A 535 0.49 -0.51 -12.12
N LEU A 536 0.52 -1.78 -12.50
CA LEU A 536 0.23 -2.91 -11.62
C LEU A 536 1.42 -3.87 -11.62
N ARG A 537 1.87 -4.27 -10.45
CA ARG A 537 3.03 -5.17 -10.30
C ARG A 537 2.91 -6.41 -11.16
N GLY A 538 3.91 -6.63 -12.03
CA GLY A 538 3.98 -7.79 -12.93
C GLY A 538 3.02 -7.75 -14.12
N VAL A 539 2.46 -6.59 -14.43
CA VAL A 539 1.61 -6.34 -15.60
C VAL A 539 2.19 -5.16 -16.39
N ARG A 540 1.92 -5.08 -17.69
CA ARG A 540 2.30 -3.93 -18.51
C ARG A 540 1.52 -2.69 -18.05
N PRO A 541 2.12 -1.48 -18.11
CA PRO A 541 1.43 -0.25 -17.75
C PRO A 541 0.29 0.05 -18.73
N PHE A 542 -0.74 0.75 -18.26
CA PHE A 542 -1.89 1.16 -19.08
C PHE A 542 -1.97 2.67 -19.17
N LEU A 543 -2.24 3.18 -20.36
CA LEU A 543 -2.68 4.55 -20.60
C LEU A 543 -4.19 4.47 -20.89
N SER A 544 -5.01 4.84 -19.92
CA SER A 544 -6.45 4.65 -19.95
C SER A 544 -7.20 5.95 -19.65
N ASN A 545 -8.51 5.96 -19.87
CA ASN A 545 -9.35 7.05 -19.41
C ASN A 545 -9.60 6.93 -17.90
N LYS A 546 -9.75 8.05 -17.23
CA LYS A 546 -10.25 8.11 -15.86
C LYS A 546 -11.67 7.56 -15.79
N TYR A 547 -12.04 6.96 -14.66
CA TYR A 547 -13.37 6.41 -14.50
C TYR A 547 -14.43 7.51 -14.46
N ASP A 548 -15.38 7.48 -15.37
CA ASP A 548 -16.52 8.41 -15.35
C ASP A 548 -17.54 7.96 -14.28
N ILE A 549 -17.62 8.71 -13.21
CA ILE A 549 -18.52 8.46 -12.08
C ILE A 549 -19.97 8.35 -12.49
N THR A 550 -20.41 9.05 -13.55
CA THR A 550 -21.80 9.05 -14.04
C THR A 550 -22.22 7.69 -14.61
N LYS A 551 -21.26 6.86 -15.02
CA LYS A 551 -21.50 5.50 -15.51
C LYS A 551 -21.75 4.48 -14.41
N HIS A 552 -21.51 4.83 -13.15
CA HIS A 552 -21.74 3.93 -12.03
C HIS A 552 -23.23 3.84 -11.73
N LYS A 553 -23.75 2.61 -11.50
CA LYS A 553 -25.19 2.38 -11.27
C LYS A 553 -25.77 3.14 -10.06
N ARG A 554 -24.91 3.40 -9.04
CA ARG A 554 -25.31 4.13 -7.81
C ARG A 554 -25.08 5.64 -7.90
N TYR A 555 -24.67 6.18 -9.04
CA TYR A 555 -24.42 7.63 -9.18
C TYR A 555 -25.65 8.46 -8.80
N LYS A 556 -26.86 7.93 -9.10
CA LYS A 556 -28.12 8.59 -8.77
C LYS A 556 -28.40 8.71 -7.27
N GLU A 557 -27.67 7.97 -6.43
CA GLU A 557 -27.79 8.00 -4.99
C GLU A 557 -26.90 9.08 -4.34
N LEU A 558 -25.98 9.70 -5.11
CA LEU A 558 -25.08 10.74 -4.64
C LEU A 558 -25.73 12.13 -4.67
N ALA A 559 -25.23 13.03 -3.80
CA ALA A 559 -25.60 14.44 -3.83
C ALA A 559 -25.10 15.16 -5.09
N ASP A 560 -24.07 14.64 -5.77
CA ASP A 560 -23.63 15.09 -7.09
C ASP A 560 -24.74 15.00 -8.14
N TYR A 561 -25.64 14.02 -8.03
CA TYR A 561 -26.76 13.85 -8.92
C TYR A 561 -27.98 14.67 -8.50
N ASP A 562 -28.35 14.61 -7.21
CA ASP A 562 -29.45 15.36 -6.63
C ASP A 562 -29.10 15.83 -5.21
N LYS A 563 -29.14 17.15 -4.97
CA LYS A 563 -28.85 17.75 -3.66
C LYS A 563 -29.70 17.19 -2.51
N LYS A 564 -30.88 16.61 -2.80
CA LYS A 564 -31.71 15.90 -1.82
C LYS A 564 -31.04 14.67 -1.22
N ASN A 565 -30.00 14.15 -1.88
CA ASN A 565 -29.19 13.04 -1.40
C ASN A 565 -28.04 13.49 -0.49
N ALA A 566 -27.90 14.79 -0.24
CA ALA A 566 -26.92 15.28 0.70
C ALA A 566 -27.16 14.69 2.11
N PHE A 567 -26.08 14.23 2.72
CA PHE A 567 -26.10 13.67 4.06
C PHE A 567 -25.95 14.77 5.10
N ASP A 568 -26.88 14.82 6.03
CA ASP A 568 -26.87 15.76 7.15
C ASP A 568 -26.21 15.06 8.36
N VAL A 569 -24.93 15.38 8.57
CA VAL A 569 -24.11 14.81 9.64
C VAL A 569 -24.68 15.18 11.02
N GLU A 570 -25.06 16.42 11.21
CA GLU A 570 -25.56 16.92 12.50
C GLU A 570 -26.87 16.26 12.91
N LYS A 571 -27.78 16.12 11.95
CA LYS A 571 -29.03 15.40 12.18
C LYS A 571 -28.78 13.91 12.49
N TYR A 572 -27.83 13.29 11.84
CA TYR A 572 -27.47 11.88 12.07
C TYR A 572 -26.91 11.68 13.48
N LEU A 573 -25.99 12.54 13.92
CA LEU A 573 -25.40 12.48 15.25
C LEU A 573 -26.46 12.70 16.34
N ASN A 574 -27.28 13.72 16.19
CA ASN A 574 -28.34 14.03 17.14
C ASN A 574 -29.42 12.92 17.25
N HIS A 575 -29.69 12.22 16.14
CA HIS A 575 -30.66 11.12 16.14
C HIS A 575 -30.12 9.90 16.92
N ASN A 576 -28.82 9.58 16.77
CA ASN A 576 -28.20 8.50 17.53
C ASN A 576 -28.13 8.81 19.05
N LEU A 577 -27.91 10.06 19.42
CA LEU A 577 -27.97 10.49 20.83
C LEU A 577 -29.36 10.33 21.47
N THR A 578 -30.42 10.51 20.68
CA THR A 578 -31.80 10.30 21.19
C THR A 578 -32.13 8.82 21.38
N PHE A 579 -31.59 7.93 20.55
CA PHE A 579 -31.78 6.49 20.72
C PHE A 579 -31.01 5.91 21.93
N SER A 580 -29.85 6.47 22.28
CA SER A 580 -29.10 6.05 23.47
C SER A 580 -29.77 6.55 24.78
N LYS A 581 -30.63 7.56 24.70
CA LYS A 581 -31.44 8.03 25.83
C LYS A 581 -32.70 7.18 26.09
N ASP A 582 -33.09 6.35 25.12
CA ASP A 582 -34.25 5.44 25.24
C ASP A 582 -33.88 4.04 25.79
N THR A 583 -32.64 3.77 26.17
CA THR A 583 -32.28 2.64 27.02
C THR A 583 -32.87 2.94 28.39
N GLU A 584 -33.96 2.25 28.72
CA GLU A 584 -34.73 2.22 29.93
C GLU A 584 -33.94 2.67 31.17
N PHE A 585 -34.07 3.94 31.53
CA PHE A 585 -33.89 4.31 32.90
C PHE A 585 -35.10 3.70 33.61
N GLU A 586 -34.93 2.61 34.36
CA GLU A 586 -35.83 2.25 35.43
C GLU A 586 -35.92 3.46 36.37
N MET A 587 -36.93 4.29 36.18
CA MET A 587 -37.21 5.33 37.13
C MET A 587 -37.69 4.65 38.41
N PHE A 588 -36.78 4.44 39.33
CA PHE A 588 -37.16 4.14 40.70
C PHE A 588 -37.93 5.37 41.23
N ARG A 589 -39.26 5.27 41.31
CA ARG A 589 -40.05 6.19 42.10
C ARG A 589 -39.65 5.98 43.56
N ILE A 590 -38.83 6.86 44.08
CA ILE A 590 -38.63 7.00 45.51
C ILE A 590 -39.87 7.75 45.97
N ASP A 591 -40.81 7.07 46.60
CA ASP A 591 -41.93 7.70 47.32
C ASP A 591 -41.33 8.38 48.55
N VAL A 592 -40.91 9.63 48.40
CA VAL A 592 -40.41 10.46 49.49
C VAL A 592 -41.63 10.95 50.25
N THR A 593 -41.69 10.61 51.50
CA THR A 593 -42.77 11.06 52.39
C THR A 593 -42.67 12.57 52.66
N GLU A 594 -43.78 13.24 52.88
CA GLU A 594 -43.83 14.73 53.16
C GLU A 594 -42.90 15.16 54.31
N ASP A 595 -42.57 14.26 55.22
CA ASP A 595 -41.62 14.53 56.31
C ASP A 595 -40.15 14.55 55.89
N GLU A 596 -39.77 13.77 54.87
CA GLU A 596 -38.41 13.77 54.29
C GLU A 596 -38.19 15.00 53.43
N ILE A 597 -39.23 15.53 52.72
CA ILE A 597 -39.15 16.77 51.97
C ILE A 597 -38.92 17.97 52.91
N ARG A 598 -39.51 17.98 54.08
CA ARG A 598 -39.29 19.03 55.09
C ARG A 598 -37.90 19.02 55.69
N GLN A 599 -37.23 17.87 55.74
CA GLN A 599 -35.83 17.79 56.23
C GLN A 599 -34.84 18.32 55.18
N ILE A 600 -35.15 18.21 53.88
CA ILE A 600 -34.27 18.74 52.80
C ILE A 600 -34.39 20.27 52.69
N GLU A 601 -35.59 20.86 52.99
CA GLU A 601 -35.76 22.33 53.00
C GLU A 601 -35.09 23.04 54.20
N ILE A 602 -34.66 22.30 55.24
CA ILE A 602 -33.97 22.86 56.41
C ILE A 602 -32.43 22.89 56.21
N ILE A 603 -31.91 22.24 55.19
CA ILE A 603 -30.45 22.13 54.93
C ILE A 603 -29.99 23.09 53.80
N ASN A 604 -30.89 23.80 53.13
CA ASN A 604 -30.53 24.81 52.11
C ASN A 604 -30.63 26.24 52.69
#